data_7256507d71c1ce320d92352173c557a3
#
_entry.id   7256507d71c1ce320d92352173c557a3
#
_cell.length_a   1.000
_cell.length_b   1.000
_cell.length_c   1.000
_cell.angle_alpha   90.00
_cell.angle_beta   90.00
_cell.angle_gamma   90.00
#
_symmetry.space_group_name_H-M   'P 1'
#
loop_
_entity.id
_entity.type
_entity.pdbx_description
1 polymer ?
#
loop_
_entity_poly.entity_id
_entity_poly.type
_entity_poly.pdbx_seq_one_letter_code
_entity_poly.pdbx_strand_id
1 'polypeptide(L)'
;ALRQAADNAGELQAVLDRYDDERRELAEYAVAATWGRVARTGAGMDSVEALYRELPGIYKWQFDSAQLARGRRYAAMPLSVTKDAATVTADYLADNIDDAWRLWKGRQWNRELPQDLMCEMLLPYRVGDEPLTRWRKPYREWLAKLEDTLARCGNSVEAARIIVDRMGLCHYNDRLSTPHRSALDLLEAPIGYCREDCDRVLYAMRSMGVPVAVDRMLLSPDNGGSHQWNVVWDNMDRRMRMFDNENYPPTRDSLYYDRRRKGKIYRSTFAPDLDRLARYRKAVGVPPMLLNPWLRDVTAEYFGHNRAEVAIWPGAKASEENAVYLGVFAGQRFQPVDIASLKGDRAVFTDMEPNLIYAPVMADGKICGYPFMLRHDGSLHSFVPDKGSYEKVTLTRKFTPGYHQKSRFSSVVGVHVQSAPTARGPWTDLDVIDTPPAHSYRRINPDNPLTGRYLRVYADTMCKGKYGAEISMLLACRDTLGLDCLPLSVVGDDAARERYTRILLPDYSLE
;
A
#
# COMPACT_ATOMS: atom_id res chain seq x y z
N ALA A 1 -6.24 -11.72 24.65
CA ALA A 1 -4.97 -11.29 25.22
C ALA A 1 -4.59 -12.13 26.45
N LEU A 2 -5.37 -12.11 27.55
CA LEU A 2 -5.04 -12.82 28.80
C LEU A 2 -4.72 -14.31 28.60
N ARG A 3 -5.45 -15.04 27.76
CA ARG A 3 -5.11 -16.45 27.44
C ARG A 3 -3.78 -16.63 26.70
N GLN A 4 -3.32 -15.62 25.97
CA GLN A 4 -2.04 -15.66 25.26
C GLN A 4 -0.86 -15.20 26.11
N ALA A 5 -1.16 -14.53 27.23
CA ALA A 5 -0.17 -13.99 28.13
C ALA A 5 0.60 -15.05 28.93
N ALA A 6 0.02 -16.24 29.08
CA ALA A 6 0.60 -17.30 29.91
C ALA A 6 1.01 -16.77 31.29
N ASP A 7 2.28 -16.87 31.65
CA ASP A 7 2.81 -16.41 32.96
C ASP A 7 2.73 -14.87 33.12
N ASN A 8 2.55 -14.11 32.04
CA ASN A 8 2.42 -12.64 32.06
C ASN A 8 0.98 -12.15 32.29
N ALA A 9 0.02 -13.05 32.50
CA ALA A 9 -1.38 -12.68 32.68
C ALA A 9 -1.61 -11.73 33.87
N GLY A 10 -0.80 -11.88 34.93
CA GLY A 10 -0.82 -11.00 36.10
C GLY A 10 -0.47 -9.53 35.78
N GLU A 11 0.49 -9.29 34.89
CA GLU A 11 0.83 -7.94 34.42
C GLU A 11 -0.33 -7.29 33.66
N LEU A 12 -0.96 -8.03 32.76
CA LEU A 12 -2.11 -7.51 32.01
C LEU A 12 -3.33 -7.28 32.91
N GLN A 13 -3.55 -8.14 33.92
CA GLN A 13 -4.60 -7.95 34.90
C GLN A 13 -4.35 -6.71 35.77
N ALA A 14 -3.10 -6.49 36.20
CA ALA A 14 -2.71 -5.33 37.00
C ALA A 14 -2.99 -4.00 36.26
N VAL A 15 -2.85 -3.95 34.93
CA VAL A 15 -3.25 -2.80 34.13
C VAL A 15 -4.76 -2.55 34.22
N LEU A 16 -5.55 -3.62 34.10
CA LEU A 16 -7.00 -3.54 34.21
C LEU A 16 -7.44 -3.08 35.60
N ASP A 17 -6.81 -3.54 36.65
CA ASP A 17 -7.17 -3.23 38.04
C ASP A 17 -6.69 -1.85 38.50
N ARG A 18 -5.78 -1.21 37.74
CA ARG A 18 -5.20 0.10 38.04
C ARG A 18 -6.19 1.25 37.89
N TYR A 19 -7.19 1.12 37.02
CA TYR A 19 -8.09 2.21 36.66
C TYR A 19 -9.54 1.87 37.02
N ASP A 20 -10.20 2.80 37.70
CA ASP A 20 -11.63 2.78 38.06
C ASP A 20 -12.40 3.97 37.45
N ASP A 21 -11.72 4.78 36.63
CA ASP A 21 -12.26 5.93 35.91
C ASP A 21 -12.39 5.69 34.38
N GLU A 22 -12.58 6.74 33.60
CA GLU A 22 -12.67 6.69 32.14
C GLU A 22 -11.46 6.01 31.47
N ARG A 23 -10.29 5.94 32.12
CA ARG A 23 -9.12 5.25 31.61
C ARG A 23 -9.26 3.73 31.63
N ARG A 24 -10.25 3.20 32.35
CA ARG A 24 -10.54 1.76 32.37
C ARG A 24 -10.79 1.21 30.95
N GLU A 25 -11.58 1.91 30.15
CA GLU A 25 -11.85 1.50 28.78
C GLU A 25 -10.60 1.56 27.89
N LEU A 26 -9.71 2.54 28.10
CA LEU A 26 -8.41 2.61 27.42
C LEU A 26 -7.49 1.46 27.83
N ALA A 27 -7.52 1.08 29.12
CA ALA A 27 -6.76 -0.07 29.62
C ALA A 27 -7.27 -1.39 29.00
N GLU A 28 -8.59 -1.58 28.93
CA GLU A 28 -9.19 -2.74 28.30
C GLU A 28 -8.81 -2.81 26.81
N TYR A 29 -8.85 -1.68 26.11
CA TYR A 29 -8.45 -1.59 24.72
C TYR A 29 -6.96 -1.90 24.53
N ALA A 30 -6.07 -1.30 25.33
CA ALA A 30 -4.63 -1.52 25.26
C ALA A 30 -4.24 -2.97 25.54
N VAL A 31 -4.87 -3.58 26.58
CA VAL A 31 -4.68 -4.99 26.91
C VAL A 31 -5.19 -5.89 25.77
N ALA A 32 -6.39 -5.62 25.24
CA ALA A 32 -6.93 -6.38 24.11
C ALA A 32 -6.02 -6.30 22.88
N ALA A 33 -5.44 -5.14 22.61
CA ALA A 33 -4.56 -4.90 21.47
C ALA A 33 -3.20 -5.62 21.56
N THR A 34 -2.81 -6.17 22.74
CA THR A 34 -1.62 -7.04 22.84
C THR A 34 -1.82 -8.38 22.11
N TRP A 35 -3.08 -8.75 21.84
CA TRP A 35 -3.40 -10.00 21.16
C TRP A 35 -2.79 -10.05 19.76
N GLY A 36 -2.02 -11.10 19.48
CA GLY A 36 -1.41 -11.34 18.16
C GLY A 36 -0.27 -10.38 17.79
N ARG A 37 0.02 -9.35 18.60
CA ARG A 37 1.14 -8.45 18.40
C ARG A 37 2.45 -9.12 18.79
N VAL A 38 3.50 -8.84 18.02
CA VAL A 38 4.83 -9.41 18.23
C VAL A 38 5.91 -8.35 18.03
N ALA A 39 7.03 -8.53 18.72
CA ALA A 39 8.30 -7.87 18.40
C ALA A 39 9.20 -8.86 17.65
N ARG A 40 9.94 -8.37 16.67
CA ARG A 40 10.97 -9.10 15.94
C ARG A 40 12.32 -8.49 16.26
N THR A 41 13.19 -9.28 16.89
CA THR A 41 14.50 -8.82 17.38
C THR A 41 15.60 -9.80 16.96
N GLY A 42 16.84 -9.38 17.02
CA GLY A 42 17.98 -10.26 16.78
C GLY A 42 19.25 -9.50 16.39
N ALA A 43 20.40 -10.14 16.59
CA ALA A 43 21.72 -9.54 16.33
C ALA A 43 21.88 -9.02 14.88
N GLY A 44 21.15 -9.60 13.93
CA GLY A 44 21.13 -9.10 12.57
C GLY A 44 20.48 -7.71 12.47
N MET A 45 19.37 -7.48 13.18
CA MET A 45 18.73 -6.17 13.24
C MET A 45 19.60 -5.14 13.96
N ASP A 46 20.20 -5.51 15.09
CA ASP A 46 21.15 -4.64 15.80
C ASP A 46 22.31 -4.21 14.89
N SER A 47 22.80 -5.15 14.06
CA SER A 47 23.85 -4.87 13.08
C SER A 47 23.38 -3.99 11.91
N VAL A 48 22.11 -4.11 11.49
CA VAL A 48 21.51 -3.21 10.50
C VAL A 48 21.38 -1.81 11.08
N GLU A 49 20.93 -1.68 12.32
CA GLU A 49 20.84 -0.38 12.98
C GLU A 49 22.22 0.29 13.16
N ALA A 50 23.23 -0.49 13.56
CA ALA A 50 24.61 0.00 13.59
C ALA A 50 25.08 0.48 12.21
N LEU A 51 24.76 -0.26 11.14
CA LEU A 51 25.08 0.14 9.78
C LEU A 51 24.38 1.45 9.38
N TYR A 52 23.11 1.65 9.76
CA TYR A 52 22.42 2.93 9.52
C TYR A 52 23.09 4.10 10.25
N ARG A 53 23.61 3.90 11.47
CA ARG A 53 24.35 4.93 12.23
C ARG A 53 25.72 5.27 11.61
N GLU A 54 26.34 4.35 10.86
CA GLU A 54 27.55 4.63 10.10
C GLU A 54 27.32 5.58 8.93
N LEU A 55 26.07 5.75 8.48
CA LEU A 55 25.75 6.56 7.32
C LEU A 55 25.76 8.04 7.66
N PRO A 56 26.45 8.87 6.87
CA PRO A 56 26.33 10.32 7.04
C PRO A 56 24.88 10.74 6.78
N GLY A 57 24.34 11.68 7.54
CA GLY A 57 22.98 12.20 7.41
C GLY A 57 22.74 12.98 6.12
N ILE A 58 23.05 12.38 4.97
CA ILE A 58 22.92 12.99 3.65
C ILE A 58 21.62 12.49 3.01
N TYR A 59 20.76 13.41 2.63
CA TYR A 59 19.51 13.11 1.93
C TYR A 59 19.74 12.26 0.67
N LYS A 60 18.91 11.21 0.48
CA LYS A 60 19.00 10.22 -0.61
C LYS A 60 20.31 9.41 -0.65
N TRP A 61 20.94 9.31 0.48
CA TRP A 61 22.15 8.51 0.57
C TRP A 61 21.86 7.03 0.32
N GLN A 62 22.69 6.40 -0.48
CA GLN A 62 22.57 4.98 -0.77
C GLN A 62 23.81 4.24 -0.25
N PHE A 63 23.60 3.03 0.26
CA PHE A 63 24.69 2.14 0.59
C PHE A 63 25.63 1.95 -0.59
N ASP A 64 26.92 1.99 -0.36
CA ASP A 64 27.88 1.44 -1.31
C ASP A 64 27.71 -0.09 -1.45
N SER A 65 28.40 -0.69 -2.41
CA SER A 65 28.24 -2.13 -2.68
C SER A 65 28.64 -3.01 -1.49
N ALA A 66 29.64 -2.62 -0.72
CA ALA A 66 30.11 -3.38 0.44
C ALA A 66 29.15 -3.25 1.63
N GLN A 67 28.67 -2.03 1.91
CA GLN A 67 27.65 -1.76 2.92
C GLN A 67 26.35 -2.49 2.60
N LEU A 68 25.89 -2.45 1.35
CA LEU A 68 24.68 -3.15 0.93
C LEU A 68 24.83 -4.68 1.08
N ALA A 69 25.99 -5.23 0.73
CA ALA A 69 26.25 -6.66 0.92
C ALA A 69 26.24 -7.06 2.41
N ARG A 70 26.86 -6.24 3.27
CA ARG A 70 26.80 -6.42 4.73
C ARG A 70 25.34 -6.33 5.24
N GLY A 71 24.62 -5.29 4.86
CA GLY A 71 23.25 -5.06 5.30
C GLY A 71 22.30 -6.19 4.90
N ARG A 72 22.41 -6.71 3.66
CA ARG A 72 21.62 -7.86 3.20
C ARG A 72 21.92 -9.12 4.01
N ARG A 73 23.17 -9.36 4.34
CA ARG A 73 23.57 -10.49 5.18
C ARG A 73 23.01 -10.36 6.59
N TYR A 74 23.05 -9.17 7.19
CA TYR A 74 22.47 -8.90 8.51
C TYR A 74 20.94 -9.05 8.50
N ALA A 75 20.27 -8.46 7.53
CA ALA A 75 18.81 -8.56 7.38
C ALA A 75 18.30 -9.99 7.14
N ALA A 76 19.17 -10.89 6.63
CA ALA A 76 18.83 -12.29 6.42
C ALA A 76 19.10 -13.19 7.65
N MET A 77 19.65 -12.66 8.74
CA MET A 77 19.88 -13.42 9.96
C MET A 77 18.56 -13.80 10.64
N PRO A 78 18.51 -14.94 11.34
CA PRO A 78 17.33 -15.37 12.08
C PRO A 78 16.84 -14.31 13.07
N LEU A 79 15.52 -14.17 13.17
CA LEU A 79 14.87 -13.28 14.11
C LEU A 79 14.20 -14.07 15.24
N SER A 80 14.30 -13.55 16.45
CA SER A 80 13.47 -13.94 17.57
C SER A 80 12.12 -13.22 17.47
N VAL A 81 11.05 -13.96 17.76
CA VAL A 81 9.68 -13.42 17.77
C VAL A 81 9.14 -13.49 19.20
N THR A 82 8.85 -12.34 19.77
CA THR A 82 8.34 -12.21 21.14
C THR A 82 6.92 -11.67 21.09
N LYS A 83 5.98 -12.34 21.76
CA LYS A 83 4.58 -11.89 21.82
C LYS A 83 4.42 -10.77 22.85
N ASP A 84 3.75 -9.68 22.50
CA ASP A 84 3.50 -8.58 23.42
C ASP A 84 2.72 -9.04 24.66
N ALA A 85 1.66 -9.80 24.47
CA ALA A 85 0.89 -10.34 25.60
C ALA A 85 1.73 -11.10 26.63
N ALA A 86 2.85 -11.72 26.20
CA ALA A 86 3.72 -12.52 27.07
C ALA A 86 4.87 -11.72 27.70
N THR A 87 5.06 -10.44 27.33
CA THR A 87 6.25 -9.68 27.75
C THR A 87 6.02 -8.25 28.18
N VAL A 88 4.91 -7.64 27.76
CA VAL A 88 4.62 -6.26 28.13
C VAL A 88 4.29 -6.17 29.63
N THR A 89 4.90 -5.20 30.31
CA THR A 89 4.67 -4.99 31.76
C THR A 89 3.51 -4.06 32.04
N ALA A 90 2.92 -4.17 33.22
CA ALA A 90 1.86 -3.28 33.68
C ALA A 90 2.29 -1.82 33.64
N ASP A 91 3.49 -1.53 34.13
CA ASP A 91 4.02 -0.16 34.15
C ASP A 91 4.25 0.40 32.74
N TYR A 92 4.65 -0.44 31.78
CA TYR A 92 4.81 0.01 30.39
C TYR A 92 3.47 0.47 29.79
N LEU A 93 2.42 -0.36 29.93
CA LEU A 93 1.09 -0.03 29.43
C LEU A 93 0.48 1.16 30.19
N ALA A 94 0.63 1.20 31.52
CA ALA A 94 0.09 2.28 32.32
C ALA A 94 0.73 3.64 31.94
N ASP A 95 2.05 3.72 31.83
CA ASP A 95 2.74 4.92 31.37
C ASP A 95 2.23 5.39 30.00
N ASN A 96 2.00 4.43 29.08
CA ASN A 96 1.48 4.74 27.75
C ASN A 96 0.03 5.24 27.81
N ILE A 97 -0.83 4.62 28.63
CA ILE A 97 -2.23 5.01 28.80
C ILE A 97 -2.32 6.40 29.42
N ASP A 98 -1.59 6.65 30.50
CA ASP A 98 -1.61 7.92 31.22
C ASP A 98 -1.09 9.07 30.35
N ASP A 99 -0.03 8.85 29.56
CA ASP A 99 0.49 9.85 28.63
C ASP A 99 -0.52 10.15 27.51
N ALA A 100 -1.11 9.11 26.90
CA ALA A 100 -2.09 9.28 25.85
C ALA A 100 -3.36 9.99 26.37
N TRP A 101 -3.85 9.59 27.55
CA TRP A 101 -4.97 10.24 28.23
C TRP A 101 -4.71 11.73 28.51
N ARG A 102 -3.55 12.05 29.12
CA ARG A 102 -3.16 13.43 29.41
C ARG A 102 -3.17 14.29 28.15
N LEU A 103 -2.63 13.78 27.05
CA LEU A 103 -2.61 14.47 25.77
C LEU A 103 -4.00 14.58 25.13
N TRP A 104 -4.82 13.56 25.25
CA TRP A 104 -6.20 13.60 24.77
C TRP A 104 -7.00 14.70 25.47
N LYS A 105 -6.97 14.72 26.80
CA LYS A 105 -7.72 15.71 27.59
C LYS A 105 -7.08 17.11 27.57
N GLY A 106 -5.76 17.19 27.38
CA GLY A 106 -5.02 18.45 27.46
C GLY A 106 -4.96 19.26 26.18
N ARG A 107 -5.13 18.64 25.01
CA ARG A 107 -5.03 19.36 23.73
C ARG A 107 -6.39 19.88 23.28
N GLN A 108 -6.43 21.17 22.90
CA GLN A 108 -7.67 21.83 22.47
C GLN A 108 -8.31 21.13 21.27
N TRP A 109 -7.52 20.69 20.30
CA TRP A 109 -8.01 20.00 19.10
C TRP A 109 -8.55 18.58 19.37
N ASN A 110 -8.33 18.03 20.56
CA ASN A 110 -8.81 16.71 20.94
C ASN A 110 -10.12 16.74 21.75
N ARG A 111 -10.68 17.93 22.05
CA ARG A 111 -11.90 18.05 22.87
C ARG A 111 -13.07 17.24 22.36
N GLU A 112 -13.20 17.15 21.04
CA GLU A 112 -14.27 16.42 20.36
C GLU A 112 -13.77 15.15 19.67
N LEU A 113 -12.53 14.73 19.94
CA LEU A 113 -12.00 13.49 19.38
C LEU A 113 -12.77 12.30 19.98
N PRO A 114 -13.48 11.51 19.16
CA PRO A 114 -14.17 10.31 19.62
C PRO A 114 -13.20 9.33 20.28
N GLN A 115 -13.68 8.60 21.27
CA GLN A 115 -12.85 7.68 22.05
C GLN A 115 -12.30 6.52 21.20
N ASP A 116 -13.06 6.02 20.25
CA ASP A 116 -12.61 4.99 19.30
C ASP A 116 -11.44 5.49 18.45
N LEU A 117 -11.49 6.74 17.98
CA LEU A 117 -10.37 7.35 17.27
C LEU A 117 -9.18 7.63 18.20
N MET A 118 -9.42 8.03 19.45
CA MET A 118 -8.36 8.15 20.44
C MET A 118 -7.64 6.82 20.64
N CYS A 119 -8.37 5.73 20.79
CA CYS A 119 -7.84 4.38 20.95
C CYS A 119 -7.03 3.90 19.73
N GLU A 120 -7.39 4.33 18.52
CA GLU A 120 -6.69 3.94 17.29
C GLU A 120 -5.54 4.89 16.92
N MET A 121 -5.59 6.16 17.30
CA MET A 121 -4.70 7.19 16.77
C MET A 121 -3.74 7.81 17.80
N LEU A 122 -4.08 7.80 19.10
CA LEU A 122 -3.24 8.33 20.16
C LEU A 122 -2.72 7.27 21.12
N LEU A 123 -3.57 6.29 21.48
CA LEU A 123 -3.24 5.26 22.45
C LEU A 123 -2.19 4.25 22.00
N PRO A 124 -2.03 3.90 20.70
CA PRO A 124 -1.13 2.82 20.30
C PRO A 124 0.30 3.00 20.84
N TYR A 125 0.82 1.95 21.47
CA TYR A 125 2.17 1.92 22.04
C TYR A 125 3.22 1.43 21.03
N ARG A 126 2.78 0.87 19.91
CA ARG A 126 3.61 0.40 18.79
C ARG A 126 2.96 0.71 17.44
N VAL A 127 3.73 0.55 16.39
CA VAL A 127 3.30 0.78 15.00
C VAL A 127 3.20 -0.54 14.22
N GLY A 128 4.21 -1.38 14.31
CA GLY A 128 4.31 -2.64 13.58
C GLY A 128 4.81 -3.80 14.44
N ASP A 129 5.94 -4.38 14.06
CA ASP A 129 6.61 -5.49 14.73
C ASP A 129 8.00 -5.11 15.30
N GLU A 130 8.18 -3.82 15.55
CA GLU A 130 9.39 -3.26 16.14
C GLU A 130 9.62 -3.71 17.59
N PRO A 131 10.87 -3.67 18.09
CA PRO A 131 11.17 -3.78 19.51
C PRO A 131 10.45 -2.71 20.32
N LEU A 132 9.82 -3.09 21.44
CA LEU A 132 9.14 -2.12 22.32
C LEU A 132 10.15 -1.21 23.03
N THR A 133 9.86 0.09 23.01
CA THR A 133 10.66 1.13 23.68
C THR A 133 9.74 2.15 24.34
N ARG A 134 10.22 2.83 25.38
CA ARG A 134 9.49 3.96 26.03
C ARG A 134 9.72 5.24 25.22
N TRP A 135 9.16 5.32 24.03
CA TRP A 135 9.44 6.33 23.02
C TRP A 135 8.77 7.70 23.25
N ARG A 136 7.63 7.75 23.96
CA ARG A 136 6.83 8.99 24.07
C ARG A 136 7.63 10.13 24.68
N LYS A 137 8.34 9.88 25.78
CA LYS A 137 9.13 10.90 26.46
C LYS A 137 10.31 11.40 25.61
N PRO A 138 11.18 10.56 25.03
CA PRO A 138 12.26 11.02 24.13
C PRO A 138 11.77 11.85 22.94
N TYR A 139 10.69 11.45 22.27
CA TYR A 139 10.13 12.23 21.17
C TYR A 139 9.57 13.58 21.64
N ARG A 140 8.92 13.64 22.80
CA ARG A 140 8.41 14.88 23.38
C ARG A 140 9.56 15.82 23.78
N GLU A 141 10.64 15.31 24.35
CA GLU A 141 11.84 16.08 24.66
C GLU A 141 12.50 16.64 23.39
N TRP A 142 12.60 15.85 22.34
CA TRP A 142 13.09 16.31 21.05
C TRP A 142 12.24 17.44 20.45
N LEU A 143 10.92 17.40 20.65
CA LEU A 143 9.97 18.39 20.15
C LEU A 143 9.60 19.48 21.20
N ALA A 144 10.27 19.52 22.35
CA ALA A 144 9.90 20.37 23.49
C ALA A 144 9.78 21.87 23.14
N LYS A 145 10.60 22.37 22.20
CA LYS A 145 10.54 23.78 21.74
C LYS A 145 9.23 24.13 21.01
N LEU A 146 8.44 23.16 20.62
CA LEU A 146 7.15 23.38 19.96
C LEU A 146 5.99 23.49 20.94
N GLU A 147 6.18 23.13 22.23
CA GLU A 147 5.10 23.02 23.20
C GLU A 147 4.26 24.28 23.32
N ASP A 148 4.92 25.46 23.49
CA ASP A 148 4.22 26.74 23.60
C ASP A 148 3.45 27.12 22.34
N THR A 149 3.95 26.74 21.16
CA THR A 149 3.27 26.97 19.89
C THR A 149 2.07 26.06 19.75
N LEU A 150 2.26 24.78 20.03
CA LEU A 150 1.20 23.78 19.97
C LEU A 150 0.09 24.04 21.01
N ALA A 151 0.43 24.55 22.20
CA ALA A 151 -0.58 24.89 23.21
C ALA A 151 -1.59 25.95 22.73
N ARG A 152 -1.20 26.78 21.76
CA ARG A 152 -2.07 27.80 21.14
C ARG A 152 -2.82 27.34 19.92
N CYS A 153 -2.49 26.17 19.36
CA CYS A 153 -3.21 25.62 18.19
C CYS A 153 -4.58 25.11 18.60
N GLY A 154 -5.62 25.53 17.89
CA GLY A 154 -6.98 24.98 18.00
C GLY A 154 -7.28 23.88 16.97
N ASN A 155 -6.35 23.61 16.08
CA ASN A 155 -6.53 22.77 14.89
C ASN A 155 -5.42 21.72 14.84
N SER A 156 -5.84 20.44 14.75
CA SER A 156 -4.94 19.29 14.68
C SER A 156 -4.09 19.23 13.42
N VAL A 157 -4.61 19.70 12.26
CA VAL A 157 -3.88 19.72 10.99
C VAL A 157 -2.76 20.77 11.02
N GLU A 158 -3.02 21.93 11.61
CA GLU A 158 -1.99 22.96 11.84
C GLU A 158 -0.91 22.45 12.80
N ALA A 159 -1.31 21.82 13.91
CA ALA A 159 -0.38 21.19 14.84
C ALA A 159 0.48 20.12 14.16
N ALA A 160 -0.12 19.29 13.31
CA ALA A 160 0.59 18.30 12.51
C ALA A 160 1.63 18.95 11.58
N ARG A 161 1.26 20.04 10.90
CA ARG A 161 2.16 20.78 10.01
C ARG A 161 3.37 21.35 10.76
N ILE A 162 3.15 21.97 11.91
CA ILE A 162 4.24 22.52 12.75
C ILE A 162 5.22 21.41 13.14
N ILE A 163 4.72 20.22 13.46
CA ILE A 163 5.56 19.07 13.81
C ILE A 163 6.36 18.60 12.60
N VAL A 164 5.72 18.42 11.45
CA VAL A 164 6.37 18.00 10.19
C VAL A 164 7.47 18.97 9.80
N ASP A 165 7.20 20.29 9.83
CA ASP A 165 8.18 21.33 9.50
C ASP A 165 9.42 21.26 10.42
N ARG A 166 9.24 20.85 11.68
CA ARG A 166 10.33 20.68 12.66
C ARG A 166 11.08 19.36 12.48
N MET A 167 10.40 18.30 12.10
CA MET A 167 10.99 16.96 12.02
C MET A 167 12.06 16.83 10.94
N GLY A 168 11.90 17.57 9.85
CA GLY A 168 12.69 17.34 8.65
C GLY A 168 12.45 15.95 8.03
N LEU A 169 13.11 15.69 6.93
CA LEU A 169 12.89 14.49 6.12
C LEU A 169 13.58 13.26 6.71
N CYS A 170 13.01 12.09 6.47
CA CYS A 170 13.69 10.82 6.58
C CYS A 170 14.63 10.63 5.37
N HIS A 171 15.86 10.18 5.60
CA HIS A 171 16.80 9.91 4.50
C HIS A 171 16.36 8.67 3.73
N TYR A 172 16.05 8.83 2.45
CA TYR A 172 15.48 7.76 1.66
C TYR A 172 16.46 6.62 1.39
N ASN A 173 16.11 5.42 1.84
CA ASN A 173 16.84 4.17 1.57
C ASN A 173 15.88 2.97 1.55
N ASP A 174 15.66 2.38 0.38
CA ASP A 174 14.77 1.23 0.14
C ASP A 174 15.53 -0.08 -0.12
N ARG A 175 16.82 -0.13 0.23
CA ARG A 175 17.71 -1.23 -0.18
C ARG A 175 17.63 -2.46 0.70
N LEU A 176 17.14 -2.32 1.93
CA LEU A 176 17.00 -3.41 2.89
C LEU A 176 15.53 -3.63 3.23
N SER A 177 15.11 -4.90 3.18
CA SER A 177 13.80 -5.32 3.68
C SER A 177 13.99 -5.85 5.10
N THR A 178 13.50 -5.11 6.08
CA THR A 178 13.62 -5.43 7.51
C THR A 178 12.23 -5.39 8.18
N PRO A 179 12.05 -5.93 9.39
CA PRO A 179 10.95 -5.57 10.27
C PRO A 179 10.88 -4.06 10.51
N HIS A 180 9.83 -3.58 11.17
CA HIS A 180 9.76 -2.18 11.60
C HIS A 180 10.93 -1.85 12.52
N ARG A 181 11.52 -0.69 12.34
CA ARG A 181 12.60 -0.17 13.19
C ARG A 181 12.03 0.39 14.48
N SER A 182 12.77 0.30 15.58
CA SER A 182 12.30 0.86 16.84
C SER A 182 12.14 2.38 16.76
N ALA A 183 11.26 2.92 17.60
CA ALA A 183 11.02 4.35 17.66
C ALA A 183 12.31 5.14 17.97
N LEU A 184 13.17 4.62 18.86
CA LEU A 184 14.41 5.29 19.25
C LEU A 184 15.47 5.23 18.15
N ASP A 185 15.56 4.12 17.43
CA ASP A 185 16.46 4.02 16.26
C ASP A 185 16.04 5.00 15.16
N LEU A 186 14.74 5.17 14.92
CA LEU A 186 14.22 6.14 13.95
C LEU A 186 14.41 7.60 14.42
N LEU A 187 14.44 7.84 15.71
CA LEU A 187 14.75 9.17 16.25
C LEU A 187 16.24 9.52 16.07
N GLU A 188 17.13 8.55 16.32
CA GLU A 188 18.57 8.71 16.22
C GLU A 188 19.07 8.73 14.76
N ALA A 189 18.61 7.78 13.96
CA ALA A 189 19.00 7.61 12.56
C ALA A 189 17.75 7.55 11.65
N PRO A 190 17.20 8.72 11.24
CA PRO A 190 16.00 8.80 10.41
C PRO A 190 16.28 8.41 8.95
N ILE A 191 16.46 7.12 8.71
CA ILE A 191 16.80 6.53 7.40
C ILE A 191 15.78 5.45 7.10
N GLY A 192 15.30 5.39 5.87
CA GLY A 192 14.36 4.38 5.41
C GLY A 192 13.61 4.80 4.15
N TYR A 193 12.41 4.29 3.96
CA TYR A 193 11.54 4.65 2.86
C TYR A 193 10.15 5.07 3.41
N CYS A 194 9.12 5.04 2.61
CA CYS A 194 7.79 5.52 3.02
C CYS A 194 7.28 4.90 4.34
N ARG A 195 7.69 3.68 4.69
CA ARG A 195 7.31 3.04 5.95
C ARG A 195 7.97 3.73 7.15
N GLU A 196 9.28 3.84 7.15
CA GLU A 196 10.04 4.44 8.25
C GLU A 196 9.71 5.92 8.42
N ASP A 197 9.45 6.62 7.33
CA ASP A 197 9.02 8.02 7.40
C ASP A 197 7.65 8.13 8.05
N CYS A 198 6.68 7.31 7.63
CA CYS A 198 5.36 7.26 8.27
C CYS A 198 5.44 6.88 9.75
N ASP A 199 6.24 5.88 10.11
CA ASP A 199 6.39 5.41 11.49
C ASP A 199 6.98 6.52 12.38
N ARG A 200 8.01 7.23 11.89
CA ARG A 200 8.62 8.37 12.60
C ARG A 200 7.62 9.50 12.84
N VAL A 201 6.78 9.79 11.84
CA VAL A 201 5.68 10.76 11.96
C VAL A 201 4.68 10.33 13.03
N LEU A 202 4.29 9.04 13.05
CA LEU A 202 3.38 8.52 14.07
C LEU A 202 3.92 8.75 15.48
N TYR A 203 5.18 8.41 15.74
CA TYR A 203 5.80 8.60 17.05
C TYR A 203 5.86 10.08 17.45
N ALA A 204 6.31 10.94 16.55
CA ALA A 204 6.40 12.37 16.80
C ALA A 204 5.03 12.99 17.12
N MET A 205 4.04 12.76 16.29
CA MET A 205 2.70 13.33 16.43
C MET A 205 1.98 12.80 17.66
N ARG A 206 2.00 11.48 17.87
CA ARG A 206 1.38 10.87 19.07
C ARG A 206 2.03 11.34 20.36
N SER A 207 3.36 11.57 20.38
CA SER A 207 4.05 12.10 21.57
C SER A 207 3.61 13.52 21.93
N MET A 208 3.11 14.28 20.96
CA MET A 208 2.62 15.66 21.15
C MET A 208 1.09 15.74 21.18
N GLY A 209 0.38 14.62 21.11
CA GLY A 209 -1.09 14.54 21.22
C GLY A 209 -1.83 14.87 19.92
N VAL A 210 -1.18 14.73 18.76
CA VAL A 210 -1.84 14.86 17.45
C VAL A 210 -2.33 13.48 16.99
N PRO A 211 -3.65 13.30 16.74
CA PRO A 211 -4.22 12.02 16.33
C PRO A 211 -3.86 11.72 14.87
N VAL A 212 -3.09 10.65 14.68
CA VAL A 212 -2.49 10.28 13.40
C VAL A 212 -2.52 8.77 13.18
N ALA A 213 -2.73 8.36 11.93
CA ALA A 213 -2.69 6.97 11.49
C ALA A 213 -1.88 6.83 10.18
N VAL A 214 -1.77 5.60 9.69
CA VAL A 214 -1.16 5.28 8.40
C VAL A 214 -2.19 4.62 7.51
N ASP A 215 -2.37 5.17 6.31
CA ASP A 215 -3.11 4.55 5.23
C ASP A 215 -2.15 3.99 4.19
N ARG A 216 -2.55 2.90 3.55
CA ARG A 216 -1.71 2.20 2.57
C ARG A 216 -2.51 1.58 1.44
N MET A 217 -1.90 1.48 0.29
CA MET A 217 -2.29 0.56 -0.77
C MET A 217 -1.39 -0.67 -0.72
N LEU A 218 -1.98 -1.85 -0.79
CA LEU A 218 -1.24 -3.10 -0.76
C LEU A 218 -0.48 -3.33 -2.06
N LEU A 219 -1.11 -2.96 -3.17
CA LEU A 219 -0.56 -3.07 -4.52
C LEU A 219 -0.96 -1.83 -5.33
N SER A 220 0.04 -1.14 -5.86
CA SER A 220 -0.19 -0.05 -6.79
C SER A 220 -0.59 -0.61 -8.16
N PRO A 221 -1.74 -0.21 -8.71
CA PRO A 221 -2.08 -0.53 -10.09
C PRO A 221 -1.11 0.03 -11.13
N ASP A 222 -0.16 0.87 -10.72
CA ASP A 222 0.80 1.52 -11.62
C ASP A 222 2.07 0.71 -11.82
N ASN A 223 2.63 0.17 -10.72
CA ASN A 223 3.93 -0.47 -10.73
C ASN A 223 4.02 -1.74 -9.89
N GLY A 224 2.91 -2.16 -9.26
CA GLY A 224 2.85 -3.36 -8.43
C GLY A 224 3.50 -3.23 -7.05
N GLY A 225 4.09 -2.08 -6.73
CA GLY A 225 4.64 -1.81 -5.40
C GLY A 225 3.54 -1.45 -4.39
N SER A 226 3.82 -1.61 -3.11
CA SER A 226 3.02 -1.02 -2.04
C SER A 226 3.46 0.41 -1.78
N HIS A 227 2.56 1.21 -1.19
CA HIS A 227 2.91 2.54 -0.70
C HIS A 227 2.05 2.88 0.52
N GLN A 228 2.57 3.73 1.38
CA GLN A 228 1.84 4.21 2.55
C GLN A 228 2.13 5.69 2.79
N TRP A 229 1.20 6.33 3.49
CA TRP A 229 1.22 7.76 3.85
C TRP A 229 0.51 7.96 5.18
N ASN A 230 0.69 9.12 5.79
CA ASN A 230 0.01 9.45 7.03
C ASN A 230 -1.35 10.09 6.79
N VAL A 231 -2.23 9.96 7.77
CA VAL A 231 -3.50 10.68 7.86
C VAL A 231 -3.65 11.28 9.26
N VAL A 232 -4.02 12.54 9.32
CA VAL A 232 -4.33 13.25 10.56
C VAL A 232 -5.83 13.49 10.67
N TRP A 233 -6.39 13.33 11.86
CA TRP A 233 -7.77 13.71 12.13
C TRP A 233 -7.91 15.22 12.13
N ASP A 234 -8.70 15.77 11.21
CA ASP A 234 -9.07 17.19 11.18
C ASP A 234 -10.27 17.42 12.12
N ASN A 235 -10.01 18.00 13.28
CA ASN A 235 -11.05 18.26 14.29
C ASN A 235 -12.08 19.29 13.83
N MET A 236 -11.77 20.14 12.85
CA MET A 236 -12.68 21.17 12.35
C MET A 236 -13.70 20.60 11.36
N ASP A 237 -13.24 19.76 10.41
CA ASP A 237 -14.08 19.15 9.38
C ASP A 237 -14.51 17.72 9.75
N ARG A 238 -14.05 17.19 10.90
CA ARG A 238 -14.37 15.86 11.42
C ARG A 238 -14.08 14.75 10.40
N ARG A 239 -12.93 14.81 9.74
CA ARG A 239 -12.50 13.84 8.74
C ARG A 239 -10.99 13.65 8.74
N MET A 240 -10.53 12.59 8.08
CA MET A 240 -9.11 12.36 7.88
C MET A 240 -8.54 13.24 6.77
N ARG A 241 -7.36 13.81 7.00
CA ARG A 241 -6.55 14.51 6.00
C ARG A 241 -5.29 13.73 5.73
N MET A 242 -5.12 13.29 4.49
CA MET A 242 -3.90 12.60 4.08
C MET A 242 -2.78 13.60 3.83
N PHE A 243 -1.56 13.17 4.13
CA PHE A 243 -0.35 13.93 3.89
C PHE A 243 0.85 13.01 3.74
N ASP A 244 1.93 13.55 3.24
CA ASP A 244 3.21 12.89 3.06
C ASP A 244 4.29 13.86 3.54
N ASN A 245 5.14 13.40 4.44
CA ASN A 245 6.14 14.27 5.06
C ASN A 245 7.13 14.86 4.05
N GLU A 246 7.43 14.14 2.97
CA GLU A 246 8.43 14.57 1.98
C GLU A 246 7.86 15.61 0.99
N ASN A 247 6.63 15.40 0.48
CA ASN A 247 6.16 16.13 -0.69
C ASN A 247 4.86 16.91 -0.46
N TYR A 248 4.07 16.50 0.50
CA TYR A 248 2.71 17.01 0.71
C TYR A 248 2.40 17.19 2.19
N PRO A 249 2.85 18.31 2.80
CA PRO A 249 2.64 18.56 4.23
C PRO A 249 1.14 18.64 4.57
N PRO A 250 0.77 18.39 5.84
CA PRO A 250 -0.61 18.48 6.28
C PRO A 250 -1.21 19.84 5.96
N THR A 251 -2.40 19.85 5.33
CA THR A 251 -3.13 21.09 5.01
C THR A 251 -4.64 20.83 4.96
N ARG A 252 -5.41 21.89 5.21
CA ARG A 252 -6.88 21.90 5.02
C ARG A 252 -7.28 22.51 3.67
N ASP A 253 -6.36 23.23 3.01
CA ASP A 253 -6.65 24.02 1.82
C ASP A 253 -6.79 23.18 0.55
N SER A 254 -6.22 21.98 0.55
CA SER A 254 -6.28 21.09 -0.61
C SER A 254 -6.35 19.63 -0.18
N LEU A 255 -6.80 18.77 -1.10
CA LEU A 255 -6.68 17.33 -0.96
C LEU A 255 -5.31 16.89 -1.48
N TYR A 256 -4.64 16.05 -0.70
CA TYR A 256 -3.43 15.39 -1.16
C TYR A 256 -3.71 14.53 -2.40
N TYR A 257 -2.89 14.69 -3.42
CA TYR A 257 -2.97 13.88 -4.63
C TYR A 257 -1.57 13.57 -5.18
N ASP A 258 -1.09 12.38 -4.90
CA ASP A 258 0.24 11.90 -5.31
C ASP A 258 0.29 11.34 -6.74
N ARG A 259 -0.80 11.51 -7.50
CA ARG A 259 -0.97 11.02 -8.88
C ARG A 259 -0.87 9.50 -9.04
N ARG A 260 -0.82 8.73 -7.96
CA ARG A 260 -0.83 7.27 -8.00
C ARG A 260 -2.26 6.77 -7.95
N ARG A 261 -2.54 5.74 -8.75
CA ARG A 261 -3.75 4.96 -8.59
C ARG A 261 -3.59 4.01 -7.42
N LYS A 262 -4.61 3.89 -6.61
CA LYS A 262 -4.57 3.17 -5.33
C LYS A 262 -5.38 1.87 -5.35
N GLY A 263 -6.47 1.85 -6.14
CA GLY A 263 -7.39 0.72 -6.23
C GLY A 263 -8.17 0.49 -4.93
N LYS A 264 -7.48 0.02 -3.90
CA LYS A 264 -8.00 -0.17 -2.53
C LYS A 264 -7.05 0.48 -1.53
N ILE A 265 -7.64 1.05 -0.48
CA ILE A 265 -6.89 1.73 0.59
C ILE A 265 -7.26 1.11 1.94
N TYR A 266 -6.21 0.79 2.70
CA TYR A 266 -6.36 0.20 4.02
C TYR A 266 -5.65 1.06 5.06
N ARG A 267 -6.32 1.33 6.19
CA ARG A 267 -5.74 1.98 7.36
C ARG A 267 -5.14 0.93 8.28
N SER A 268 -3.92 1.17 8.73
CA SER A 268 -3.31 0.40 9.81
C SER A 268 -4.04 0.70 11.12
N THR A 269 -4.53 -0.36 11.79
CA THR A 269 -5.29 -0.27 13.04
C THR A 269 -4.47 -0.78 14.22
N PHE A 270 -4.80 -0.34 15.41
CA PHE A 270 -4.23 -0.86 16.64
C PHE A 270 -4.95 -2.13 17.10
N ALA A 271 -6.28 -2.13 17.08
CA ALA A 271 -7.05 -3.35 17.27
C ALA A 271 -7.19 -4.14 15.95
N PRO A 272 -7.30 -5.48 16.00
CA PRO A 272 -7.56 -6.30 14.82
C PRO A 272 -8.98 -6.07 14.28
N ASP A 273 -9.12 -5.94 12.97
CA ASP A 273 -10.41 -5.91 12.29
C ASP A 273 -10.89 -7.35 12.00
N LEU A 274 -11.56 -7.92 12.98
CA LEU A 274 -12.06 -9.29 12.90
C LEU A 274 -13.23 -9.45 11.92
N ASP A 275 -14.02 -8.40 11.71
CA ASP A 275 -15.15 -8.41 10.77
C ASP A 275 -14.62 -8.47 9.33
N ARG A 276 -13.60 -7.71 9.02
CA ARG A 276 -12.91 -7.83 7.73
C ARG A 276 -12.34 -9.23 7.53
N LEU A 277 -11.65 -9.79 8.53
CA LEU A 277 -11.10 -11.15 8.46
C LEU A 277 -12.19 -12.22 8.32
N ALA A 278 -13.37 -12.02 8.89
CA ALA A 278 -14.49 -12.95 8.76
C ALA A 278 -14.92 -13.17 7.30
N ARG A 279 -14.69 -12.19 6.42
CA ARG A 279 -14.96 -12.30 4.98
C ARG A 279 -14.14 -13.40 4.31
N TYR A 280 -12.95 -13.71 4.84
CA TYR A 280 -12.02 -14.72 4.30
C TYR A 280 -12.20 -16.12 4.92
N ARG A 281 -13.10 -16.28 5.91
CA ARG A 281 -13.22 -17.51 6.71
C ARG A 281 -13.46 -18.78 5.89
N LYS A 282 -14.16 -18.66 4.76
CA LYS A 282 -14.50 -19.79 3.89
C LYS A 282 -13.57 -19.93 2.68
N ALA A 283 -12.68 -18.98 2.48
CA ALA A 283 -11.77 -18.96 1.35
C ALA A 283 -10.53 -19.81 1.61
N VAL A 284 -10.06 -20.52 0.59
CA VAL A 284 -8.85 -21.35 0.62
C VAL A 284 -7.77 -20.64 -0.21
N GLY A 285 -6.51 -20.73 0.24
CA GLY A 285 -5.38 -20.15 -0.51
C GLY A 285 -5.36 -18.61 -0.52
N VAL A 286 -5.96 -17.95 0.47
CA VAL A 286 -6.02 -16.49 0.56
C VAL A 286 -4.62 -15.88 0.51
N PRO A 287 -4.38 -14.87 -0.36
CA PRO A 287 -3.10 -14.17 -0.37
C PRO A 287 -2.73 -13.62 1.02
N PRO A 288 -1.51 -13.89 1.53
CA PRO A 288 -1.13 -13.56 2.91
C PRO A 288 -1.31 -12.09 3.27
N MET A 289 -1.10 -11.17 2.32
CA MET A 289 -1.29 -9.72 2.54
C MET A 289 -2.72 -9.36 2.93
N LEU A 290 -3.71 -10.13 2.46
CA LEU A 290 -5.13 -9.90 2.78
C LEU A 290 -5.52 -10.46 4.15
N LEU A 291 -4.71 -11.32 4.74
CA LEU A 291 -4.94 -11.90 6.07
C LEU A 291 -4.35 -11.07 7.21
N ASN A 292 -3.72 -9.93 6.93
CA ASN A 292 -3.23 -9.04 7.97
C ASN A 292 -4.42 -8.52 8.82
N PRO A 293 -4.52 -8.87 10.11
CA PRO A 293 -5.66 -8.49 10.93
C PRO A 293 -5.71 -6.99 11.27
N TRP A 294 -4.60 -6.29 11.17
CA TRP A 294 -4.48 -4.88 11.53
C TRP A 294 -4.65 -3.95 10.33
N LEU A 295 -5.61 -4.29 9.46
CA LEU A 295 -5.98 -3.47 8.31
C LEU A 295 -7.49 -3.29 8.29
N ARG A 296 -7.96 -2.04 8.23
CA ARG A 296 -9.34 -1.63 7.98
C ARG A 296 -9.45 -1.06 6.58
N ASP A 297 -10.44 -1.47 5.82
CA ASP A 297 -10.75 -0.86 4.53
C ASP A 297 -11.30 0.56 4.75
N VAL A 298 -10.62 1.55 4.21
CA VAL A 298 -11.01 2.97 4.28
C VAL A 298 -11.16 3.59 2.89
N THR A 299 -11.29 2.77 1.86
CA THR A 299 -11.38 3.22 0.47
C THR A 299 -12.52 4.20 0.26
N ALA A 300 -13.64 4.01 0.98
CA ALA A 300 -14.79 4.92 0.92
C ALA A 300 -14.49 6.33 1.47
N GLU A 301 -13.56 6.49 2.39
CA GLU A 301 -13.15 7.82 2.89
C GLU A 301 -12.50 8.66 1.77
N TYR A 302 -11.95 8.03 0.73
CA TYR A 302 -11.29 8.66 -0.40
C TYR A 302 -12.18 8.83 -1.62
N PHE A 303 -13.03 7.85 -1.91
CA PHE A 303 -13.76 7.77 -3.18
C PHE A 303 -15.28 7.69 -3.01
N GLY A 304 -15.78 7.80 -1.78
CA GLY A 304 -17.17 7.57 -1.47
C GLY A 304 -17.55 6.08 -1.51
N HIS A 305 -18.71 5.76 -0.95
CA HIS A 305 -19.27 4.42 -1.06
C HIS A 305 -19.71 4.13 -2.48
N ASN A 306 -19.26 3.01 -3.01
CA ASN A 306 -19.63 2.56 -4.34
C ASN A 306 -19.67 1.04 -4.42
N ARG A 307 -20.23 0.50 -5.51
CA ARG A 307 -20.45 -0.92 -5.67
C ARG A 307 -20.41 -1.32 -7.13
N ALA A 308 -19.74 -2.43 -7.41
CA ALA A 308 -19.80 -3.12 -8.68
C ALA A 308 -20.30 -4.56 -8.51
N GLU A 309 -21.19 -4.98 -9.37
CA GLU A 309 -21.71 -6.35 -9.42
C GLU A 309 -21.46 -6.91 -10.80
N VAL A 310 -20.56 -7.88 -10.92
CA VAL A 310 -20.07 -8.43 -12.18
C VAL A 310 -20.28 -9.92 -12.27
N ALA A 311 -20.53 -10.41 -13.46
CA ALA A 311 -20.66 -11.84 -13.71
C ALA A 311 -19.31 -12.55 -13.55
N ILE A 312 -19.33 -13.76 -13.00
CA ILE A 312 -18.18 -14.67 -12.93
C ILE A 312 -18.45 -15.91 -13.79
N TRP A 313 -17.37 -16.46 -14.33
CA TRP A 313 -17.47 -17.64 -15.18
C TRP A 313 -17.80 -18.90 -14.36
N PRO A 314 -18.48 -19.87 -14.94
CA PRO A 314 -18.92 -21.08 -14.22
C PRO A 314 -17.79 -21.82 -13.50
N GLY A 315 -16.60 -21.89 -14.11
CA GLY A 315 -15.43 -22.52 -13.51
C GLY A 315 -14.94 -21.89 -12.21
N ALA A 316 -15.12 -20.57 -12.05
CA ALA A 316 -14.76 -19.88 -10.81
C ALA A 316 -15.67 -20.25 -9.63
N LYS A 317 -16.94 -20.46 -9.91
CA LYS A 317 -17.93 -20.87 -8.89
C LYS A 317 -17.70 -22.29 -8.37
N ALA A 318 -17.14 -23.17 -9.20
CA ALA A 318 -16.82 -24.54 -8.85
C ALA A 318 -15.39 -24.71 -8.27
N SER A 319 -14.67 -23.61 -8.08
CA SER A 319 -13.30 -23.64 -7.57
C SER A 319 -13.24 -24.07 -6.12
N GLU A 320 -12.22 -24.87 -5.78
CA GLU A 320 -11.90 -25.25 -4.41
C GLU A 320 -11.52 -24.05 -3.51
N GLU A 321 -11.10 -22.91 -4.11
CA GLU A 321 -10.77 -21.69 -3.37
C GLU A 321 -11.99 -21.08 -2.68
N ASN A 322 -13.22 -21.37 -3.17
CA ASN A 322 -14.48 -20.85 -2.64
C ASN A 322 -14.48 -19.31 -2.43
N ALA A 323 -13.74 -18.61 -3.27
CA ALA A 323 -13.57 -17.17 -3.23
C ALA A 323 -13.28 -16.58 -4.62
N VAL A 324 -13.72 -15.35 -4.81
CA VAL A 324 -13.36 -14.49 -5.95
C VAL A 324 -12.83 -13.17 -5.39
N TYR A 325 -11.79 -12.65 -5.99
CA TYR A 325 -11.11 -11.45 -5.51
C TYR A 325 -11.24 -10.29 -6.51
N LEU A 326 -11.20 -9.07 -5.99
CA LEU A 326 -10.98 -7.87 -6.78
C LEU A 326 -9.52 -7.82 -7.19
N GLY A 327 -9.25 -7.93 -8.47
CA GLY A 327 -7.90 -7.86 -9.03
C GLY A 327 -7.59 -6.47 -9.58
N VAL A 328 -6.42 -5.93 -9.24
CA VAL A 328 -5.80 -4.78 -9.93
C VAL A 328 -4.68 -5.27 -10.83
N PHE A 329 -4.49 -4.62 -11.98
CA PHE A 329 -3.39 -4.98 -12.88
C PHE A 329 -2.08 -4.38 -12.35
N ALA A 330 -1.24 -5.23 -11.79
CA ALA A 330 0.00 -4.84 -11.13
C ALA A 330 1.13 -5.80 -11.52
N GLY A 331 2.20 -5.25 -12.09
CA GLY A 331 3.36 -6.04 -12.47
C GLY A 331 3.05 -7.17 -13.47
N GLN A 332 2.43 -6.85 -14.59
CA GLN A 332 2.12 -7.74 -15.73
C GLN A 332 0.96 -8.73 -15.53
N ARG A 333 0.26 -8.73 -14.42
CA ARG A 333 -0.90 -9.59 -14.17
C ARG A 333 -1.90 -8.90 -13.24
N PHE A 334 -3.11 -9.40 -13.22
CA PHE A 334 -4.05 -9.03 -12.17
C PHE A 334 -3.65 -9.70 -10.85
N GLN A 335 -3.73 -8.93 -9.78
CA GLN A 335 -3.39 -9.41 -8.43
C GLN A 335 -4.50 -9.04 -7.45
N PRO A 336 -4.88 -9.96 -6.54
CA PRO A 336 -5.94 -9.74 -5.56
C PRO A 336 -5.63 -8.60 -4.59
N VAL A 337 -6.61 -7.70 -4.40
CA VAL A 337 -6.53 -6.60 -3.41
C VAL A 337 -7.70 -6.57 -2.44
N ASP A 338 -8.80 -7.28 -2.74
CA ASP A 338 -9.95 -7.46 -1.83
C ASP A 338 -10.72 -8.72 -2.22
N ILE A 339 -11.65 -9.18 -1.37
CA ILE A 339 -12.51 -10.34 -1.61
C ILE A 339 -13.94 -9.89 -1.96
N ALA A 340 -14.56 -10.57 -2.91
CA ALA A 340 -15.95 -10.37 -3.27
C ALA A 340 -16.94 -10.99 -2.27
N SER A 341 -18.13 -10.42 -2.19
CA SER A 341 -19.31 -11.13 -1.72
C SER A 341 -19.97 -11.84 -2.91
N LEU A 342 -20.17 -13.16 -2.83
CA LEU A 342 -20.74 -13.93 -3.93
C LEU A 342 -22.27 -13.97 -3.84
N LYS A 343 -22.95 -13.70 -4.96
CA LYS A 343 -24.40 -13.79 -5.13
C LYS A 343 -24.71 -14.58 -6.39
N GLY A 344 -24.94 -15.88 -6.26
CA GLY A 344 -25.18 -16.75 -7.40
C GLY A 344 -23.95 -16.82 -8.31
N ASP A 345 -24.08 -16.36 -9.54
CA ASP A 345 -23.04 -16.27 -10.57
C ASP A 345 -22.41 -14.86 -10.65
N ARG A 346 -22.58 -14.05 -9.61
CA ARG A 346 -22.07 -12.68 -9.58
C ARG A 346 -21.15 -12.45 -8.39
N ALA A 347 -20.06 -11.74 -8.64
CA ALA A 347 -19.17 -11.18 -7.61
C ALA A 347 -19.56 -9.73 -7.34
N VAL A 348 -19.71 -9.39 -6.07
CA VAL A 348 -20.03 -8.04 -5.61
C VAL A 348 -18.80 -7.47 -4.90
N PHE A 349 -18.30 -6.37 -5.43
CA PHE A 349 -17.21 -5.58 -4.86
C PHE A 349 -17.75 -4.25 -4.35
N THR A 350 -17.22 -3.76 -3.26
CA THR A 350 -17.60 -2.48 -2.65
C THR A 350 -16.37 -1.59 -2.47
N ASP A 351 -16.60 -0.30 -2.48
CA ASP A 351 -15.63 0.73 -2.12
C ASP A 351 -14.31 0.57 -2.90
N MET A 352 -14.30 1.02 -4.13
CA MET A 352 -13.14 0.96 -5.03
C MET A 352 -12.85 2.32 -5.66
N GLU A 353 -11.63 2.52 -6.13
CA GLU A 353 -11.26 3.73 -6.88
C GLU A 353 -11.95 3.73 -8.24
N PRO A 354 -12.73 4.78 -8.59
CA PRO A 354 -13.35 4.89 -9.89
C PRO A 354 -12.34 5.10 -11.03
N ASN A 355 -12.76 4.80 -12.26
CA ASN A 355 -11.97 4.96 -13.48
C ASN A 355 -10.63 4.20 -13.45
N LEU A 356 -10.66 3.04 -12.83
CA LEU A 356 -9.58 2.07 -12.82
C LEU A 356 -10.11 0.73 -13.34
N ILE A 357 -9.30 0.03 -14.13
CA ILE A 357 -9.68 -1.28 -14.65
C ILE A 357 -9.37 -2.34 -13.61
N TYR A 358 -10.39 -3.08 -13.24
CA TYR A 358 -10.34 -4.24 -12.35
C TYR A 358 -10.71 -5.51 -13.11
N ALA A 359 -10.42 -6.65 -12.52
CA ALA A 359 -10.96 -7.93 -12.96
C ALA A 359 -11.39 -8.77 -11.74
N PRO A 360 -12.46 -9.57 -11.84
CA PRO A 360 -12.68 -10.67 -10.92
C PRO A 360 -11.60 -11.72 -11.14
N VAL A 361 -10.89 -12.12 -10.08
CA VAL A 361 -9.76 -13.04 -10.17
C VAL A 361 -9.80 -14.10 -9.08
N MET A 362 -9.09 -15.20 -9.32
CA MET A 362 -8.76 -16.22 -8.34
C MET A 362 -7.57 -15.77 -7.48
N ALA A 363 -7.23 -16.51 -6.43
CA ALA A 363 -6.12 -16.18 -5.53
C ALA A 363 -4.76 -16.06 -6.23
N ASP A 364 -4.55 -16.84 -7.30
CA ASP A 364 -3.34 -16.82 -8.15
C ASP A 364 -3.32 -15.66 -9.19
N GLY A 365 -4.40 -14.88 -9.25
CA GLY A 365 -4.56 -13.76 -10.17
C GLY A 365 -5.13 -14.12 -11.53
N LYS A 366 -5.53 -15.39 -11.77
CA LYS A 366 -6.25 -15.76 -12.98
C LYS A 366 -7.60 -15.06 -13.04
N ILE A 367 -7.90 -14.47 -14.20
CA ILE A 367 -9.18 -13.83 -14.45
C ILE A 367 -10.28 -14.89 -14.47
N CYS A 368 -11.38 -14.61 -13.80
CA CYS A 368 -12.54 -15.50 -13.72
C CYS A 368 -13.88 -14.80 -14.05
N GLY A 369 -13.82 -13.69 -14.72
CA GLY A 369 -14.93 -12.91 -15.26
C GLY A 369 -14.39 -11.78 -16.12
N TYR A 370 -15.25 -11.06 -16.83
CA TYR A 370 -14.79 -9.96 -17.67
C TYR A 370 -14.18 -8.84 -16.82
N PRO A 371 -13.06 -8.25 -17.25
CA PRO A 371 -12.58 -7.01 -16.66
C PRO A 371 -13.63 -5.91 -16.74
N PHE A 372 -13.57 -4.99 -15.80
CA PHE A 372 -14.56 -3.93 -15.68
C PHE A 372 -13.97 -2.64 -15.13
N MET A 373 -14.69 -1.55 -15.32
CA MET A 373 -14.39 -0.23 -14.75
C MET A 373 -15.65 0.35 -14.14
N LEU A 374 -15.58 0.80 -12.91
CA LEU A 374 -16.59 1.64 -12.28
C LEU A 374 -16.26 3.10 -12.58
N ARG A 375 -17.19 3.83 -13.18
CA ARG A 375 -17.01 5.26 -13.48
C ARG A 375 -17.39 6.13 -12.29
N HIS A 376 -16.98 7.40 -12.31
CA HIS A 376 -17.32 8.37 -11.27
C HIS A 376 -18.82 8.61 -11.11
N ASP A 377 -19.61 8.45 -12.17
CA ASP A 377 -21.07 8.56 -12.16
C ASP A 377 -21.78 7.31 -11.59
N GLY A 378 -20.99 6.30 -11.15
CA GLY A 378 -21.49 5.03 -10.64
C GLY A 378 -21.86 4.03 -11.73
N SER A 379 -21.73 4.36 -13.01
CA SER A 379 -21.98 3.41 -14.10
C SER A 379 -20.87 2.37 -14.17
N LEU A 380 -21.26 1.12 -14.46
CA LEU A 380 -20.36 -0.01 -14.61
C LEU A 380 -20.16 -0.33 -16.10
N HIS A 381 -18.91 -0.31 -16.53
CA HIS A 381 -18.54 -0.75 -17.86
C HIS A 381 -17.79 -2.08 -17.78
N SER A 382 -18.32 -3.14 -18.42
CA SER A 382 -17.66 -4.44 -18.55
C SER A 382 -17.03 -4.55 -19.93
N PHE A 383 -15.77 -4.94 -19.98
CA PHE A 383 -15.02 -5.08 -21.24
C PHE A 383 -15.29 -6.45 -21.85
N VAL A 384 -16.44 -6.57 -22.48
CA VAL A 384 -16.86 -7.80 -23.18
C VAL A 384 -16.46 -7.69 -24.64
N PRO A 385 -15.64 -8.61 -25.18
CA PRO A 385 -15.21 -8.54 -26.58
C PRO A 385 -16.40 -8.68 -27.55
N ASP A 386 -16.38 -7.85 -28.55
CA ASP A 386 -17.28 -8.00 -29.71
C ASP A 386 -16.52 -8.69 -30.85
N LYS A 387 -16.98 -9.87 -31.25
CA LYS A 387 -16.37 -10.65 -32.33
C LYS A 387 -16.61 -10.03 -33.72
N GLY A 388 -17.53 -9.09 -33.84
CA GLY A 388 -17.97 -8.51 -35.12
C GLY A 388 -17.24 -7.25 -35.56
N SER A 389 -16.52 -6.59 -34.66
CA SER A 389 -15.89 -5.29 -34.95
C SER A 389 -14.40 -5.26 -34.63
N TYR A 390 -13.61 -4.84 -35.61
CA TYR A 390 -12.19 -4.56 -35.46
C TYR A 390 -11.99 -3.05 -35.50
N GLU A 391 -11.34 -2.49 -34.49
CA GLU A 391 -11.08 -1.06 -34.43
C GLU A 391 -9.59 -0.76 -34.39
N LYS A 392 -9.23 0.43 -34.86
CA LYS A 392 -7.88 0.96 -34.75
C LYS A 392 -7.57 1.21 -33.27
N VAL A 393 -6.51 0.59 -32.78
CA VAL A 393 -6.13 0.66 -31.35
C VAL A 393 -4.97 1.62 -31.18
N THR A 394 -5.07 2.45 -30.15
CA THR A 394 -3.96 3.28 -29.68
C THR A 394 -3.47 2.72 -28.36
N LEU A 395 -2.22 2.27 -28.33
CA LEU A 395 -1.59 1.82 -27.10
C LEU A 395 -0.93 3.00 -26.40
N THR A 396 -1.29 3.24 -25.15
CA THR A 396 -0.73 4.36 -24.37
C THR A 396 -0.21 3.83 -23.03
N ARG A 397 0.80 4.50 -22.53
CA ARG A 397 1.22 4.25 -21.14
C ARG A 397 0.23 4.94 -20.19
N LYS A 398 -0.10 4.25 -19.09
CA LYS A 398 -1.08 4.70 -18.10
C LYS A 398 -0.69 5.99 -17.38
N PHE A 399 0.59 6.20 -17.08
CA PHE A 399 1.09 7.32 -16.28
C PHE A 399 2.34 7.95 -16.83
N THR A 400 2.47 9.24 -16.58
CA THR A 400 3.71 9.97 -16.82
C THR A 400 4.77 9.51 -15.83
N PRO A 401 5.94 9.02 -16.28
CA PRO A 401 7.02 8.67 -15.38
C PRO A 401 7.50 9.89 -14.61
N GLY A 402 7.80 9.69 -13.33
CA GLY A 402 8.54 10.66 -12.55
C GLY A 402 9.98 10.85 -13.08
N TYR A 403 10.67 11.84 -12.52
CA TYR A 403 12.05 12.19 -12.92
C TYR A 403 12.99 10.98 -12.96
N HIS A 404 12.93 10.08 -11.97
CA HIS A 404 13.77 8.88 -11.92
C HIS A 404 13.44 7.83 -12.99
N GLN A 405 12.27 7.89 -13.59
CA GLN A 405 11.88 6.97 -14.66
C GLN A 405 12.27 7.50 -16.05
N LYS A 406 12.49 8.81 -16.19
CA LYS A 406 12.92 9.41 -17.47
C LYS A 406 14.25 8.85 -17.95
N SER A 407 15.18 8.57 -17.05
CA SER A 407 16.48 7.95 -17.37
C SER A 407 16.34 6.50 -17.86
N ARG A 408 15.17 5.88 -17.68
CA ARG A 408 14.89 4.51 -18.15
C ARG A 408 14.33 4.46 -19.57
N PHE A 409 13.99 5.61 -20.17
CA PHE A 409 13.41 5.63 -21.52
C PHE A 409 14.36 5.12 -22.60
N SER A 410 15.65 5.27 -22.42
CA SER A 410 16.64 4.69 -23.32
C SER A 410 16.63 3.14 -23.32
N SER A 411 16.09 2.53 -22.28
CA SER A 411 16.03 1.07 -22.17
C SER A 411 14.92 0.43 -23.00
N VAL A 412 14.01 1.23 -23.58
CA VAL A 412 12.97 0.73 -24.49
C VAL A 412 13.32 0.85 -25.97
N VAL A 413 14.49 1.43 -26.29
CA VAL A 413 14.96 1.50 -27.68
C VAL A 413 15.32 0.09 -28.16
N GLY A 414 14.82 -0.29 -29.34
CA GLY A 414 14.95 -1.64 -29.88
C GLY A 414 13.77 -2.55 -29.54
N VAL A 415 12.74 -2.02 -28.88
CA VAL A 415 11.50 -2.76 -28.62
C VAL A 415 10.58 -2.65 -29.83
N HIS A 416 10.07 -3.81 -30.28
CA HIS A 416 9.07 -3.96 -31.30
C HIS A 416 7.70 -4.21 -30.67
N VAL A 417 6.69 -3.54 -31.17
CA VAL A 417 5.29 -3.88 -30.87
C VAL A 417 4.71 -4.57 -32.10
N GLN A 418 4.28 -5.80 -31.93
CA GLN A 418 3.91 -6.66 -33.05
C GLN A 418 2.50 -7.23 -32.86
N SER A 419 1.83 -7.53 -33.99
CA SER A 419 0.58 -8.29 -34.01
C SER A 419 0.71 -9.59 -34.80
N ALA A 420 -0.16 -10.56 -34.48
CA ALA A 420 -0.23 -11.81 -35.20
C ALA A 420 -1.65 -12.41 -35.17
N PRO A 421 -2.05 -13.17 -36.20
CA PRO A 421 -3.33 -13.88 -36.20
C PRO A 421 -3.34 -15.07 -35.24
N THR A 422 -2.17 -15.64 -34.94
CA THR A 422 -2.02 -16.77 -34.02
C THR A 422 -0.94 -16.48 -32.98
N ALA A 423 -0.97 -17.17 -31.83
CA ALA A 423 0.03 -17.05 -30.78
C ALA A 423 1.48 -17.39 -31.23
N ARG A 424 1.61 -18.13 -32.36
CA ARG A 424 2.89 -18.50 -32.94
C ARG A 424 3.35 -17.61 -34.08
N GLY A 425 2.56 -16.62 -34.48
CA GLY A 425 2.80 -15.75 -35.61
C GLY A 425 2.03 -16.15 -36.87
N PRO A 426 2.42 -15.69 -38.06
CA PRO A 426 3.56 -14.78 -38.26
C PRO A 426 3.35 -13.41 -37.56
N TRP A 427 4.42 -12.83 -37.07
CA TRP A 427 4.43 -11.55 -36.37
C TRP A 427 4.77 -10.41 -37.33
N THR A 428 3.98 -9.34 -37.27
CA THR A 428 4.16 -8.12 -38.07
C THR A 428 4.35 -6.94 -37.13
N ASP A 429 5.35 -6.11 -37.36
CA ASP A 429 5.59 -4.90 -36.60
C ASP A 429 4.45 -3.89 -36.81
N LEU A 430 3.92 -3.41 -35.70
CA LEU A 430 3.03 -2.28 -35.65
C LEU A 430 3.82 -1.00 -35.38
N ASP A 431 4.87 -1.10 -34.58
CA ASP A 431 5.80 -0.02 -34.27
C ASP A 431 7.13 -0.59 -33.78
N VAL A 432 8.20 0.16 -34.02
CA VAL A 432 9.54 -0.10 -33.51
C VAL A 432 10.02 1.16 -32.78
N ILE A 433 10.42 1.01 -31.54
CA ILE A 433 10.96 2.13 -30.77
C ILE A 433 12.43 2.28 -31.09
N ASP A 434 12.75 3.14 -32.05
CA ASP A 434 14.10 3.41 -32.55
C ASP A 434 14.83 4.54 -31.81
N THR A 435 14.07 5.41 -31.14
CA THR A 435 14.57 6.54 -30.37
C THR A 435 13.94 6.58 -28.99
N PRO A 436 14.63 7.14 -27.97
CA PRO A 436 14.06 7.31 -26.65
C PRO A 436 12.76 8.13 -26.71
N PRO A 437 11.62 7.63 -26.18
CA PRO A 437 10.37 8.40 -26.19
C PRO A 437 10.52 9.71 -25.42
N ALA A 438 10.05 10.81 -25.99
CA ALA A 438 10.05 12.12 -25.33
C ALA A 438 9.07 12.20 -24.15
N HIS A 439 8.08 11.31 -24.11
CA HIS A 439 7.02 11.27 -23.13
C HIS A 439 6.90 9.90 -22.46
N SER A 440 6.14 9.85 -21.41
CA SER A 440 5.85 8.61 -20.62
C SER A 440 5.01 7.58 -21.36
N TYR A 441 4.48 7.93 -22.49
CA TYR A 441 3.71 7.05 -23.35
C TYR A 441 4.16 7.19 -24.80
N ARG A 442 4.05 6.12 -25.54
CA ARG A 442 4.16 6.12 -26.99
C ARG A 442 2.81 5.72 -27.56
N ARG A 443 2.27 6.58 -28.41
CA ARG A 443 1.07 6.28 -29.18
C ARG A 443 1.49 5.47 -30.38
N ILE A 444 0.88 4.31 -30.56
CA ILE A 444 1.06 3.44 -31.71
C ILE A 444 -0.19 3.58 -32.57
N ASN A 445 -0.06 4.24 -33.72
CA ASN A 445 -1.10 4.33 -34.72
C ASN A 445 -0.62 3.50 -35.93
N PRO A 446 -0.90 2.21 -35.97
CA PRO A 446 -0.53 1.42 -37.12
C PRO A 446 -1.26 1.94 -38.36
N ASP A 447 -0.52 2.13 -39.46
CA ASP A 447 -1.12 2.53 -40.73
C ASP A 447 -2.06 1.45 -41.28
N ASN A 448 -1.89 0.23 -40.81
CA ASN A 448 -2.76 -0.89 -41.11
C ASN A 448 -3.62 -1.24 -39.89
N PRO A 449 -4.89 -1.61 -40.10
CA PRO A 449 -5.73 -2.09 -39.01
C PRO A 449 -5.10 -3.31 -38.35
N LEU A 450 -5.27 -3.43 -37.03
CA LEU A 450 -4.88 -4.63 -36.28
C LEU A 450 -5.60 -5.85 -36.87
N THR A 451 -4.88 -6.64 -37.64
CA THR A 451 -5.42 -7.85 -38.28
C THR A 451 -5.22 -9.09 -37.40
N GLY A 452 -4.51 -8.93 -36.26
CA GLY A 452 -4.11 -10.02 -35.41
C GLY A 452 -4.86 -10.03 -34.07
N ARG A 453 -5.19 -11.22 -33.62
CA ARG A 453 -5.76 -11.50 -32.29
C ARG A 453 -4.72 -11.34 -31.16
N TYR A 454 -3.44 -11.42 -31.52
CA TYR A 454 -2.33 -11.43 -30.57
C TYR A 454 -1.45 -10.19 -30.75
N LEU A 455 -1.11 -9.57 -29.64
CA LEU A 455 -0.10 -8.52 -29.57
C LEU A 455 1.09 -9.04 -28.77
N ARG A 456 2.30 -8.72 -29.20
CA ARG A 456 3.50 -8.93 -28.39
C ARG A 456 4.37 -7.69 -28.37
N VAL A 457 5.07 -7.54 -27.29
CA VAL A 457 6.19 -6.61 -27.17
C VAL A 457 7.46 -7.47 -27.18
N TYR A 458 8.32 -7.21 -28.13
CA TYR A 458 9.51 -8.02 -28.39
C TYR A 458 10.77 -7.15 -28.43
N ALA A 459 11.86 -7.59 -27.85
CA ALA A 459 13.16 -6.94 -27.93
C ALA A 459 14.21 -7.93 -28.45
N ASP A 460 14.85 -7.62 -29.59
CA ASP A 460 15.87 -8.47 -30.21
C ASP A 460 17.15 -8.55 -29.39
N THR A 461 17.51 -7.43 -28.76
CA THR A 461 18.65 -7.36 -27.86
C THR A 461 18.15 -6.92 -26.51
N MET A 462 18.73 -7.49 -25.46
CA MET A 462 18.53 -6.96 -24.12
C MET A 462 18.77 -5.45 -24.18
N CYS A 463 17.71 -4.69 -23.99
CA CYS A 463 17.81 -3.25 -23.91
C CYS A 463 18.98 -2.90 -23.00
N LYS A 464 19.95 -2.14 -23.50
CA LYS A 464 21.26 -1.87 -22.86
C LYS A 464 21.15 -1.07 -21.55
N GLY A 465 20.00 -1.08 -20.91
CA GLY A 465 19.74 -0.40 -19.65
C GLY A 465 19.84 -1.34 -18.44
N LYS A 466 20.27 -0.78 -17.32
CA LYS A 466 20.40 -1.47 -16.01
C LYS A 466 19.12 -2.20 -15.54
N TYR A 467 17.97 -1.89 -16.12
CA TYR A 467 16.65 -2.32 -15.64
C TYR A 467 15.80 -3.03 -16.70
N GLY A 468 16.26 -3.21 -17.93
CA GLY A 468 15.46 -3.78 -19.02
C GLY A 468 14.32 -2.86 -19.49
N ALA A 469 13.52 -3.33 -20.42
CA ALA A 469 12.29 -2.62 -20.83
C ALA A 469 11.21 -2.82 -19.79
N GLU A 470 10.66 -1.72 -19.26
CA GLU A 470 9.55 -1.74 -18.31
C GLU A 470 8.29 -1.24 -18.99
N ILE A 471 7.28 -2.12 -19.12
CA ILE A 471 5.97 -1.80 -19.66
C ILE A 471 4.95 -2.02 -18.54
N SER A 472 4.43 -0.91 -18.00
CA SER A 472 3.54 -0.96 -16.84
C SER A 472 2.14 -1.42 -17.18
N MET A 473 1.62 -1.04 -18.36
CA MET A 473 0.33 -1.47 -18.86
C MET A 473 0.21 -1.17 -20.35
N LEU A 474 -0.40 -2.10 -21.06
CA LEU A 474 -0.88 -1.91 -22.41
C LEU A 474 -2.41 -1.82 -22.36
N LEU A 475 -2.94 -0.75 -22.94
CA LEU A 475 -4.36 -0.53 -23.08
C LEU A 475 -4.69 -0.43 -24.56
N ALA A 476 -5.69 -1.20 -24.99
CA ALA A 476 -6.32 -1.01 -26.29
C ALA A 476 -7.54 -0.12 -26.10
N CYS A 477 -7.51 1.09 -26.64
CA CYS A 477 -8.53 2.09 -26.43
C CYS A 477 -9.36 2.29 -27.67
N ARG A 478 -10.69 2.41 -27.52
CA ARG A 478 -11.62 2.74 -28.61
C ARG A 478 -11.65 4.23 -28.89
N ASP A 479 -11.39 5.05 -27.91
CA ASP A 479 -11.45 6.51 -28.03
C ASP A 479 -10.11 7.17 -27.71
N THR A 480 -9.97 8.43 -28.12
CA THR A 480 -8.76 9.22 -27.91
C THR A 480 -8.60 9.73 -26.48
N LEU A 481 -9.63 9.61 -25.65
CA LEU A 481 -9.62 10.03 -24.25
C LEU A 481 -9.16 8.89 -23.32
N GLY A 482 -9.07 7.65 -23.83
CA GLY A 482 -8.65 6.49 -23.07
C GLY A 482 -9.64 6.05 -22.00
N LEU A 483 -10.89 6.48 -22.10
CA LEU A 483 -11.94 6.16 -21.14
C LEU A 483 -12.57 4.78 -21.38
N ASP A 484 -12.48 4.29 -22.61
CA ASP A 484 -13.01 3.00 -23.02
C ASP A 484 -11.86 2.09 -23.48
N CYS A 485 -11.15 1.53 -22.53
CA CYS A 485 -9.94 0.75 -22.76
C CYS A 485 -10.14 -0.72 -22.40
N LEU A 486 -9.67 -1.60 -23.28
CA LEU A 486 -9.59 -3.05 -23.01
C LEU A 486 -8.29 -3.35 -22.27
N PRO A 487 -8.34 -4.01 -21.12
CA PRO A 487 -7.15 -4.56 -20.49
C PRO A 487 -6.65 -5.74 -21.33
N LEU A 488 -5.34 -5.81 -21.49
CA LEU A 488 -4.67 -6.90 -22.15
C LEU A 488 -4.11 -7.86 -21.09
N SER A 489 -4.38 -9.15 -21.22
CA SER A 489 -3.74 -10.17 -20.38
C SER A 489 -2.33 -10.41 -20.87
N VAL A 490 -1.37 -10.40 -19.96
CA VAL A 490 0.01 -10.78 -20.25
C VAL A 490 0.14 -12.27 -20.02
N VAL A 491 0.46 -13.01 -21.08
CA VAL A 491 0.77 -14.44 -20.99
C VAL A 491 2.25 -14.60 -21.29
N GLY A 492 3.01 -14.96 -20.26
CA GLY A 492 4.38 -15.42 -20.42
C GLY A 492 4.39 -16.91 -20.75
N ASP A 493 5.11 -17.34 -21.79
CA ASP A 493 5.54 -18.72 -21.92
C ASP A 493 7.01 -18.85 -21.45
N ASP A 494 7.45 -20.07 -21.16
CA ASP A 494 8.80 -20.30 -20.62
C ASP A 494 9.91 -19.88 -21.62
N ALA A 495 9.63 -19.91 -22.92
CA ALA A 495 10.51 -19.39 -23.94
C ALA A 495 10.47 -17.84 -24.02
N ALA A 496 9.37 -17.24 -23.60
CA ALA A 496 9.20 -15.80 -23.60
C ALA A 496 9.83 -15.11 -22.38
N ARG A 497 10.10 -15.83 -21.29
CA ARG A 497 10.75 -15.26 -20.09
C ARG A 497 12.09 -14.62 -20.38
N GLU A 498 12.74 -15.00 -21.46
CA GLU A 498 14.05 -14.47 -21.79
C GLU A 498 14.02 -13.21 -22.67
N ARG A 499 12.99 -12.98 -23.51
CA ARG A 499 13.04 -11.94 -24.54
C ARG A 499 11.75 -11.20 -24.87
N TYR A 500 10.56 -11.71 -24.57
CA TYR A 500 9.30 -11.04 -24.90
C TYR A 500 8.16 -11.38 -23.96
N THR A 501 7.19 -10.50 -23.89
CA THR A 501 5.92 -10.72 -23.21
C THR A 501 4.82 -10.81 -24.26
N ARG A 502 4.09 -11.90 -24.29
CA ARG A 502 2.90 -12.03 -25.13
C ARG A 502 1.73 -11.37 -24.45
N ILE A 503 1.09 -10.48 -25.18
CA ILE A 503 -0.14 -9.86 -24.74
C ILE A 503 -1.25 -10.49 -25.57
N LEU A 504 -2.09 -11.28 -24.91
CA LEU A 504 -3.29 -11.80 -25.53
C LEU A 504 -4.40 -10.78 -25.36
N LEU A 505 -5.01 -10.38 -26.44
CA LEU A 505 -6.38 -9.90 -26.36
C LEU A 505 -7.20 -11.05 -25.79
N PRO A 506 -7.90 -10.86 -24.69
CA PRO A 506 -8.59 -11.96 -24.04
C PRO A 506 -9.51 -12.66 -25.03
N ASP A 507 -9.33 -13.97 -25.19
CA ASP A 507 -10.30 -14.78 -25.90
C ASP A 507 -11.44 -15.07 -24.94
N TYR A 508 -12.45 -14.27 -24.99
CA TYR A 508 -13.66 -14.45 -24.21
C TYR A 508 -14.70 -15.32 -24.94
N SER A 509 -14.29 -16.09 -25.95
CA SER A 509 -15.17 -17.12 -26.49
C SER A 509 -15.38 -18.16 -25.39
N LEU A 510 -16.47 -18.03 -24.68
CA LEU A 510 -17.05 -19.11 -23.94
C LEU A 510 -17.53 -20.15 -24.96
N GLU A 511 -16.84 -21.24 -25.11
CA GLU A 511 -17.42 -22.54 -25.45
C GLU A 511 -17.59 -23.33 -24.16
#